data_5da76396cf4af72507bc6df545bafad3
#
_entry.id   5da76396cf4af72507bc6df545bafad3
#
_cell.length_a   1.000
_cell.length_b   1.000
_cell.length_c   1.000
_cell.angle_alpha   90.00
_cell.angle_beta   90.00
_cell.angle_gamma   90.00
#
_symmetry.space_group_name_H-M   'P 1'
#
loop_
_entity.id
_entity.type
_entity.pdbx_description
1 polymer ?
#
loop_
_entity_poly.entity_id
_entity_poly.type
_entity_poly.pdbx_seq_one_letter_code
_entity_poly.pdbx_strand_id
1 'polypeptide(L)'
;MKEIIESIIEGIPHGMIFDTHTIIEYLLQKDSDAYLQNCDGRTTTSYHGYIGQVINDIAEEGLVRRVGDSWSLNIHKRFSECACWQKP
;
A
#
# COMPACT_ATOMS: atom_id res chain seq x y z
N MET A 1 -4.39 8.31 7.54
CA MET A 1 -3.73 7.25 6.75
C MET A 1 -3.47 7.66 5.30
N LYS A 2 -4.43 8.26 4.65
CA LYS A 2 -4.31 8.65 3.23
C LYS A 2 -3.11 9.55 2.96
N GLU A 3 -2.90 10.58 3.75
CA GLU A 3 -1.79 11.53 3.59
C GLU A 3 -0.43 10.86 3.73
N ILE A 4 -0.32 9.88 4.62
CA ILE A 4 0.91 9.14 4.84
C ILE A 4 1.23 8.29 3.61
N ILE A 5 0.23 7.58 3.08
CA ILE A 5 0.40 6.75 1.88
C ILE A 5 0.68 7.62 0.65
N GLU A 6 0.00 8.75 0.49
CA GLU A 6 0.31 9.71 -0.58
C GLU A 6 1.77 10.17 -0.52
N SER A 7 2.28 10.46 0.68
CA SER A 7 3.67 10.86 0.87
C SER A 7 4.65 9.75 0.45
N ILE A 8 4.33 8.49 0.77
CA ILE A 8 5.14 7.34 0.33
C ILE A 8 5.15 7.26 -1.20
N ILE A 9 3.98 7.38 -1.83
CA ILE A 9 3.83 7.30 -3.29
C ILE A 9 4.57 8.44 -3.98
N GLU A 10 4.54 9.64 -3.42
CA GLU A 10 5.26 10.79 -3.97
C GLU A 10 6.76 10.53 -4.09
N GLY A 11 7.32 9.72 -3.19
CA GLY A 11 8.73 9.32 -3.24
C GLY A 11 9.05 8.24 -4.28
N ILE A 12 8.04 7.62 -4.90
CA ILE A 12 8.26 6.62 -5.94
C ILE A 12 8.51 7.33 -7.27
N PRO A 13 9.59 6.98 -8.01
CA PRO A 13 9.84 7.60 -9.31
C PRO A 13 8.72 7.36 -10.31
N HIS A 14 8.49 8.33 -11.22
CA HIS A 14 7.50 8.18 -12.29
C HIS A 14 7.80 6.98 -13.17
N GLY A 15 6.76 6.25 -13.57
CA GLY A 15 6.87 5.07 -14.41
C GLY A 15 7.07 3.77 -13.65
N MET A 16 7.41 3.83 -12.36
CA MET A 16 7.68 2.63 -11.57
C MET A 16 6.39 1.91 -11.19
N ILE A 17 6.47 0.59 -11.17
CA ILE A 17 5.39 -0.30 -10.77
C ILE A 17 5.70 -0.79 -9.34
N PHE A 18 4.67 -0.80 -8.50
CA PHE A 18 4.76 -1.28 -7.12
C PHE A 18 3.47 -2.00 -6.75
N ASP A 19 3.47 -2.74 -5.67
CA ASP A 19 2.27 -3.42 -5.18
C ASP A 19 1.89 -2.98 -3.77
N THR A 20 0.71 -3.40 -3.34
CA THR A 20 0.19 -3.05 -2.01
C THR A 20 1.09 -3.60 -0.90
N HIS A 21 1.64 -4.81 -1.06
CA HIS A 21 2.57 -5.39 -0.07
C HIS A 21 3.80 -4.50 0.14
N THR A 22 4.34 -3.91 -0.93
CA THR A 22 5.49 -3.00 -0.84
C THR A 22 5.16 -1.75 -0.02
N ILE A 23 3.98 -1.19 -0.22
CA ILE A 23 3.54 -0.01 0.56
C ILE A 23 3.39 -0.37 2.04
N ILE A 24 2.78 -1.51 2.34
CA ILE A 24 2.62 -1.98 3.72
C ILE A 24 3.97 -2.20 4.38
N GLU A 25 4.89 -2.88 3.69
CA GLU A 25 6.24 -3.15 4.20
C GLU A 25 7.00 -1.85 4.47
N TYR A 26 6.93 -0.90 3.54
CA TYR A 26 7.57 0.40 3.70
C TYR A 26 7.01 1.15 4.91
N LEU A 27 5.69 1.19 5.05
CA LEU A 27 5.02 1.84 6.16
C LEU A 27 5.44 1.23 7.49
N LEU A 28 5.48 -0.10 7.57
CA LEU A 28 5.87 -0.82 8.77
C LEU A 28 7.33 -0.55 9.15
N GLN A 29 8.24 -0.49 8.18
CA GLN A 29 9.66 -0.27 8.42
C GLN A 29 10.02 1.18 8.71
N LYS A 30 9.37 2.13 8.05
CA LYS A 30 9.74 3.55 8.09
C LYS A 30 8.89 4.37 9.04
N ASP A 31 7.68 3.94 9.32
CA ASP A 31 6.76 4.64 10.22
C ASP A 31 5.83 3.64 10.91
N SER A 32 6.45 2.75 11.72
CA SER A 32 5.70 1.72 12.43
C SER A 32 4.67 2.31 13.40
N ASP A 33 4.91 3.50 13.95
CA ASP A 33 3.96 4.17 14.84
C ASP A 33 2.69 4.53 14.08
N ALA A 34 2.80 5.08 12.87
CA ALA A 34 1.65 5.38 12.02
C ALA A 34 0.91 4.10 11.62
N TYR A 35 1.64 3.03 11.30
CA TYR A 35 1.05 1.74 11.00
C TYR A 35 0.20 1.23 12.17
N LEU A 36 0.74 1.25 13.38
CA LEU A 36 0.05 0.76 14.58
C LEU A 36 -1.13 1.65 14.97
N GLN A 37 -0.96 2.97 14.92
CA GLN A 37 -2.00 3.92 15.30
C GLN A 37 -3.24 3.83 14.40
N ASN A 38 -3.06 3.53 13.13
CA ASN A 38 -4.15 3.45 12.16
C ASN A 38 -4.78 2.05 12.06
N CYS A 39 -4.30 1.09 12.83
CA CYS A 39 -4.88 -0.25 12.86
C CYS A 39 -6.33 -0.23 13.35
N ASP A 40 -6.64 0.58 14.36
CA ASP A 40 -8.00 0.85 14.83
C ASP A 40 -8.81 -0.43 15.12
N GLY A 41 -8.18 -1.41 15.80
CA GLY A 41 -8.83 -2.65 16.18
C GLY A 41 -9.11 -3.63 15.05
N ARG A 42 -8.65 -3.35 13.84
CA ARG A 42 -8.83 -4.25 12.70
C ARG A 42 -7.93 -5.49 12.83
N THR A 43 -8.38 -6.62 12.28
CA THR A 43 -7.48 -7.77 12.08
C THR A 43 -6.42 -7.39 11.04
N THR A 44 -5.30 -8.13 11.01
CA THR A 44 -4.24 -7.88 10.02
C THR A 44 -4.78 -7.91 8.59
N THR A 45 -5.56 -8.93 8.25
CA THR A 45 -6.15 -9.06 6.90
C THR A 45 -7.07 -7.89 6.58
N SER A 46 -7.95 -7.51 7.51
CA SER A 46 -8.87 -6.39 7.33
C SER A 46 -8.12 -5.08 7.20
N TYR A 47 -7.07 -4.87 8.00
CA TYR A 47 -6.26 -3.66 7.96
C TYR A 47 -5.52 -3.51 6.63
N HIS A 48 -4.90 -4.60 6.15
CA HIS A 48 -4.19 -4.55 4.87
C HIS A 48 -5.15 -4.34 3.70
N GLY A 49 -6.36 -4.89 3.78
CA GLY A 49 -7.41 -4.60 2.82
C GLY A 49 -7.82 -3.13 2.83
N TYR A 50 -7.89 -2.52 4.00
CA TYR A 50 -8.14 -1.09 4.16
C TYR A 50 -7.02 -0.26 3.51
N ILE A 51 -5.76 -0.61 3.73
CA ILE A 51 -4.63 0.09 3.10
C ILE A 51 -4.75 -0.01 1.57
N GLY A 52 -5.06 -1.18 1.03
CA GLY A 52 -5.30 -1.36 -0.39
C GLY A 52 -6.43 -0.46 -0.91
N GLN A 53 -7.50 -0.31 -0.15
CA GLN A 53 -8.62 0.58 -0.49
C GLN A 53 -8.18 2.05 -0.48
N VAL A 54 -7.34 2.45 0.46
CA VAL A 54 -6.79 3.83 0.49
C VAL A 54 -5.98 4.10 -0.77
N ILE A 55 -5.15 3.14 -1.23
CA ILE A 55 -4.39 3.30 -2.48
C ILE A 55 -5.36 3.42 -3.66
N ASN A 56 -6.43 2.64 -3.67
CA ASN A 56 -7.45 2.73 -4.71
C ASN A 56 -8.11 4.11 -4.76
N ASP A 57 -8.39 4.69 -3.60
CA ASP A 57 -8.95 6.06 -3.52
C ASP A 57 -7.95 7.09 -4.08
N ILE A 58 -6.67 6.91 -3.80
CA ILE A 58 -5.60 7.73 -4.37
C ILE A 58 -5.54 7.57 -5.89
N ALA A 59 -5.73 6.35 -6.38
CA ALA A 59 -5.76 6.07 -7.83
C ALA A 59 -6.92 6.80 -8.50
N GLU A 60 -8.08 6.91 -7.86
CA GLU A 60 -9.21 7.68 -8.38
C GLU A 60 -8.90 9.17 -8.52
N GLU A 61 -7.94 9.67 -7.74
CA GLU A 61 -7.45 11.05 -7.85
C GLU A 61 -6.37 11.23 -8.93
N GLY A 62 -5.96 10.14 -9.58
CA GLY A 62 -5.03 10.20 -10.71
C GLY A 62 -3.55 10.12 -10.34
N LEU A 63 -3.20 9.97 -9.06
CA LEU A 63 -1.79 9.90 -8.62
C LEU A 63 -1.12 8.58 -8.95
N VAL A 64 -1.87 7.51 -9.02
CA VAL A 64 -1.42 6.17 -9.46
C VAL A 64 -2.53 5.54 -10.29
N ARG A 65 -2.19 4.48 -11.02
CA ARG A 65 -3.21 3.69 -11.72
C ARG A 65 -3.02 2.22 -11.42
N ARG A 66 -4.10 1.48 -11.32
CA ARG A 66 -4.05 0.04 -11.16
C ARG A 66 -3.66 -0.61 -12.49
N VAL A 67 -2.67 -1.52 -12.45
CA VAL A 67 -2.19 -2.23 -13.64
C VAL A 67 -2.41 -3.74 -13.56
N GLY A 68 -3.00 -4.24 -12.49
CA GLY A 68 -3.31 -5.65 -12.34
C GLY A 68 -3.11 -6.12 -10.91
N ASP A 69 -2.79 -7.39 -10.78
CA ASP A 69 -2.51 -8.03 -9.50
C ASP A 69 -1.07 -8.53 -9.48
N SER A 70 -0.50 -8.58 -8.28
CA SER A 70 0.85 -9.05 -8.02
C SER A 70 0.80 -10.26 -7.09
N TRP A 71 1.71 -11.19 -7.29
CA TRP A 71 1.94 -12.31 -6.37
C TRP A 71 3.27 -12.06 -5.70
N SER A 72 3.26 -11.66 -4.43
CA SER A 72 4.48 -11.24 -3.73
C SER A 72 4.44 -11.61 -2.25
N LEU A 73 5.60 -11.47 -1.58
CA LEU A 73 5.70 -11.71 -0.15
C LEU A 73 4.96 -10.64 0.64
N ASN A 74 4.09 -11.08 1.54
CA ASN A 74 3.47 -10.19 2.52
C ASN A 74 4.36 -10.07 3.78
N ILE A 75 3.93 -9.30 4.78
CA ILE A 75 4.70 -9.09 6.00
C ILE A 75 4.86 -10.36 6.85
N HIS A 76 4.06 -11.40 6.61
CA HIS A 76 4.15 -12.70 7.28
C HIS A 76 5.12 -13.65 6.58
N LYS A 77 5.85 -13.16 5.55
CA LYS A 77 6.80 -13.95 4.74
C LYS A 77 6.12 -15.08 3.96
N ARG A 78 4.87 -14.86 3.56
CA ARG A 78 4.10 -15.77 2.71
C ARG A 78 3.75 -15.07 1.41
N PHE A 79 3.75 -15.79 0.31
CA PHE A 79 3.26 -15.26 -0.96
C PHE A 79 1.75 -15.16 -0.94
N SER A 80 1.23 -14.02 -1.35
CA SER A 80 -0.20 -13.82 -1.54
C SER A 80 -0.44 -12.77 -2.62
N GLU A 81 -1.67 -12.72 -3.12
CA GLU A 81 -2.07 -11.78 -4.15
C GLU A 81 -2.42 -10.41 -3.56
N CYS A 82 -2.05 -9.35 -4.27
CA CYS A 82 -2.47 -7.99 -3.94
C CYS A 82 -2.51 -7.13 -5.19
N ALA A 83 -3.13 -5.97 -5.10
CA ALA A 83 -3.21 -5.04 -6.23
C ALA A 83 -1.82 -4.49 -6.58
N CYS A 84 -1.60 -4.33 -7.88
CA CYS A 84 -0.39 -3.79 -8.47
C CYS A 84 -0.69 -2.44 -9.13
N TRP A 85 0.17 -1.46 -8.92
CA TRP A 85 -0.04 -0.07 -9.29
C TRP A 85 1.15 0.48 -10.05
N GLN A 86 0.90 1.51 -10.85
CA GLN A 86 1.98 2.26 -11.52
C GLN A 86 1.83 3.74 -11.21
N LYS A 87 2.95 4.38 -10.91
CA LYS A 87 3.02 5.84 -10.85
C LYS A 87 3.24 6.37 -12.27
N PRO A 88 2.22 7.01 -12.87
CA PRO A 88 2.33 7.48 -14.25
C PRO A 88 3.35 8.60 -14.42
#